data_d30eb49dd5afaf23a70ff521091b5018
#
_entry.id   d30eb49dd5afaf23a70ff521091b5018
#
_cell.length_a   1.000
_cell.length_b   1.000
_cell.length_c   1.000
_cell.angle_alpha   90.00
_cell.angle_beta   90.00
_cell.angle_gamma   90.00
#
_symmetry.space_group_name_H-M   'P 1'
#
loop_
_entity.id
_entity.type
_entity.pdbx_description
1 polymer ?
#
loop_
_entity_poly.entity_id
_entity_poly.type
_entity_poly.pdbx_seq_one_letter_code
_entity_poly.pdbx_strand_id
1 'polypeptide(L)'
;YREEHGKFKTRRELLKVSKLGEKAFTQCAGFLRVPGAKNILDNTGVHPESYDVAKKLLSLFEYSEKEATKTGADGLKAKAEAYGIEKVATECGTGVPTLIDIIGELEKPGRDIRDELPKPMLRTDVMDMNDLKEGMILTGTVRNVIDFGVFVDIAVHQDGLVHISQIAHKHIGTPA
;
A
#
# COMPACT_ATOMS: atom_id res chain seq x y z
N TYR A 1 -5.03 -14.01 -22.23
CA TYR A 1 -3.97 -15.00 -22.07
C TYR A 1 -4.21 -15.91 -20.85
N ARG A 2 -4.60 -15.33 -19.70
CA ARG A 2 -4.89 -16.09 -18.48
C ARG A 2 -6.13 -16.98 -18.61
N GLU A 3 -7.12 -16.57 -19.38
CA GLU A 3 -8.33 -17.37 -19.67
C GLU A 3 -8.00 -18.61 -20.53
N GLU A 4 -7.11 -18.45 -21.50
CA GLU A 4 -6.70 -19.52 -22.42
C GLU A 4 -5.68 -20.49 -21.80
N HIS A 5 -4.72 -19.97 -21.02
CA HIS A 5 -3.54 -20.71 -20.55
C HIS A 5 -3.55 -20.98 -19.02
N GLY A 6 -4.55 -20.45 -18.31
CA GLY A 6 -4.65 -20.58 -16.86
C GLY A 6 -3.80 -19.53 -16.10
N LYS A 7 -3.62 -19.77 -14.79
CA LYS A 7 -2.88 -18.87 -13.91
C LYS A 7 -1.38 -18.88 -14.21
N PHE A 8 -0.76 -17.72 -14.16
CA PHE A 8 0.71 -17.60 -14.24
C PHE A 8 1.38 -18.31 -13.07
N LYS A 9 2.48 -18.99 -13.34
CA LYS A 9 3.29 -19.72 -12.34
C LYS A 9 4.53 -18.94 -11.93
N THR A 10 4.96 -18.02 -12.78
CA THR A 10 6.12 -17.15 -12.55
C THR A 10 5.86 -15.76 -13.14
N ARG A 11 6.51 -14.74 -12.59
CA ARG A 11 6.43 -13.38 -13.12
C ARG A 11 6.98 -13.29 -14.55
N ARG A 12 7.99 -14.09 -14.90
CA ARG A 12 8.54 -14.16 -16.26
C ARG A 12 7.56 -14.66 -17.32
N GLU A 13 6.58 -15.44 -16.94
CA GLU A 13 5.54 -15.89 -17.88
C GLU A 13 4.69 -14.75 -18.44
N LEU A 14 4.68 -13.60 -17.78
CA LEU A 14 4.02 -12.39 -18.27
C LEU A 14 4.60 -11.93 -19.62
N LEU A 15 5.88 -12.21 -19.90
CA LEU A 15 6.50 -11.92 -21.20
C LEU A 15 5.88 -12.71 -22.38
N LYS A 16 5.13 -13.77 -22.09
CA LYS A 16 4.38 -14.54 -23.12
C LYS A 16 3.10 -13.84 -23.56
N VAL A 17 2.67 -12.82 -22.80
CA VAL A 17 1.46 -12.07 -23.12
C VAL A 17 1.70 -11.18 -24.35
N SER A 18 0.85 -11.29 -25.35
CA SER A 18 0.93 -10.46 -26.55
C SER A 18 0.93 -8.98 -26.19
N LYS A 19 1.78 -8.20 -26.86
CA LYS A 19 1.97 -6.75 -26.63
C LYS A 19 2.65 -6.36 -25.31
N LEU A 20 2.99 -7.30 -24.44
CA LEU A 20 3.79 -7.06 -23.25
C LEU A 20 5.26 -7.37 -23.56
N GLY A 21 5.96 -6.43 -24.21
CA GLY A 21 7.38 -6.55 -24.51
C GLY A 21 8.26 -6.32 -23.28
N GLU A 22 9.58 -6.59 -23.42
CA GLU A 22 10.56 -6.48 -22.33
C GLU A 22 10.57 -5.11 -21.65
N LYS A 23 10.49 -4.01 -22.42
CA LYS A 23 10.42 -2.65 -21.83
C LYS A 23 9.20 -2.43 -20.97
N ALA A 24 8.03 -2.87 -21.44
CA ALA A 24 6.79 -2.77 -20.67
C ALA A 24 6.84 -3.67 -19.44
N PHE A 25 7.39 -4.88 -19.57
CA PHE A 25 7.60 -5.80 -18.46
C PHE A 25 8.49 -5.19 -17.38
N THR A 26 9.65 -4.64 -17.74
CA THR A 26 10.55 -3.99 -16.79
C THR A 26 9.86 -2.85 -16.04
N GLN A 27 9.04 -2.05 -16.72
CA GLN A 27 8.33 -0.95 -16.05
C GLN A 27 7.20 -1.39 -15.10
N CYS A 28 6.54 -2.50 -15.37
CA CYS A 28 5.39 -2.95 -14.59
C CYS A 28 5.68 -4.14 -13.66
N ALA A 29 6.83 -4.79 -13.80
CA ALA A 29 7.14 -6.05 -13.10
C ALA A 29 7.03 -5.95 -11.56
N GLY A 30 7.45 -4.83 -10.98
CA GLY A 30 7.34 -4.60 -9.53
C GLY A 30 5.88 -4.54 -9.02
N PHE A 31 4.94 -4.15 -9.87
CA PHE A 31 3.52 -4.05 -9.52
C PHE A 31 2.72 -5.33 -9.80
N LEU A 32 3.24 -6.22 -10.63
CA LEU A 32 2.57 -7.46 -11.01
C LEU A 32 2.99 -8.59 -10.06
N ARG A 33 2.08 -9.04 -9.23
CA ARG A 33 2.29 -10.12 -8.27
C ARG A 33 1.65 -11.41 -8.78
N VAL A 34 2.34 -12.54 -8.57
CA VAL A 34 1.87 -13.87 -8.94
C VAL A 34 1.65 -14.68 -7.68
N PRO A 35 0.40 -14.70 -7.14
CA PRO A 35 0.08 -15.47 -5.96
C PRO A 35 0.30 -16.98 -6.21
N GLY A 36 0.99 -17.65 -5.28
CA GLY A 36 1.28 -19.08 -5.40
C GLY A 36 2.42 -19.43 -6.36
N ALA A 37 3.23 -18.43 -6.78
CA ALA A 37 4.45 -18.66 -7.55
C ALA A 37 5.45 -19.55 -6.76
N LYS A 38 6.28 -20.30 -7.49
CA LYS A 38 7.36 -21.11 -6.88
C LYS A 38 8.42 -20.23 -6.21
N ASN A 39 8.70 -19.07 -6.79
CA ASN A 39 9.60 -18.08 -6.23
C ASN A 39 8.76 -17.08 -5.43
N ILE A 40 9.03 -16.96 -4.13
CA ILE A 40 8.34 -16.00 -3.25
C ILE A 40 8.43 -14.57 -3.79
N LEU A 41 9.57 -14.20 -4.37
CA LEU A 41 9.81 -12.84 -4.88
C LEU A 41 8.82 -12.45 -5.98
N ASP A 42 8.25 -13.42 -6.70
CA ASP A 42 7.23 -13.16 -7.72
C ASP A 42 5.87 -12.70 -7.10
N ASN A 43 5.68 -12.91 -5.79
CA ASN A 43 4.51 -12.44 -5.04
C ASN A 43 4.79 -11.21 -4.17
N THR A 44 5.94 -10.56 -4.34
CA THR A 44 6.33 -9.34 -3.62
C THR A 44 6.38 -8.14 -4.54
N GLY A 45 6.53 -6.94 -4.01
CA GLY A 45 6.81 -5.72 -4.77
C GLY A 45 8.26 -5.59 -5.23
N VAL A 46 9.14 -6.53 -4.84
CA VAL A 46 10.55 -6.51 -5.25
C VAL A 46 10.66 -6.63 -6.76
N HIS A 47 11.38 -5.70 -7.38
CA HIS A 47 11.61 -5.73 -8.82
C HIS A 47 12.52 -6.90 -9.22
N PRO A 48 12.30 -7.58 -10.37
CA PRO A 48 13.13 -8.71 -10.80
C PRO A 48 14.63 -8.42 -10.86
N GLU A 49 15.03 -7.20 -11.16
CA GLU A 49 16.45 -6.77 -11.16
C GLU A 49 17.08 -6.83 -9.76
N SER A 50 16.26 -6.71 -8.70
CA SER A 50 16.73 -6.75 -7.32
C SER A 50 16.62 -8.14 -6.68
N TYR A 51 16.26 -9.18 -7.44
CA TYR A 51 16.11 -10.54 -6.90
C TYR A 51 17.41 -11.09 -6.33
N ASP A 52 18.54 -10.80 -6.95
CA ASP A 52 19.84 -11.26 -6.46
C ASP A 52 20.20 -10.60 -5.13
N VAL A 53 19.86 -9.32 -4.96
CA VAL A 53 20.02 -8.59 -3.70
C VAL A 53 19.12 -9.22 -2.62
N ALA A 54 17.84 -9.47 -2.92
CA ALA A 54 16.90 -10.09 -2.00
C ALA A 54 17.34 -11.51 -1.57
N LYS A 55 17.86 -12.32 -2.48
CA LYS A 55 18.39 -13.65 -2.18
C LYS A 55 19.63 -13.60 -1.30
N LYS A 56 20.57 -12.69 -1.60
CA LYS A 56 21.76 -12.47 -0.76
C LYS A 56 21.35 -12.06 0.66
N LEU A 57 20.37 -11.17 0.78
CA LEU A 57 19.85 -10.71 2.07
C LEU A 57 19.25 -11.87 2.87
N LEU A 58 18.41 -12.70 2.26
CA LEU A 58 17.84 -13.88 2.91
C LEU A 58 18.92 -14.87 3.35
N SER A 59 19.94 -15.10 2.50
CA SER A 59 21.05 -15.99 2.81
C SER A 59 21.91 -15.45 3.94
N LEU A 60 22.18 -14.15 4.00
CA LEU A 60 22.98 -13.51 5.04
C LEU A 60 22.38 -13.70 6.43
N PHE A 61 21.06 -13.71 6.54
CA PHE A 61 20.33 -13.89 7.80
C PHE A 61 19.76 -15.29 7.99
N GLU A 62 20.20 -16.26 7.18
CA GLU A 62 19.82 -17.69 7.27
C GLU A 62 18.31 -17.95 7.12
N TYR A 63 17.60 -17.12 6.40
CA TYR A 63 16.20 -17.37 6.04
C TYR A 63 16.09 -18.35 4.87
N SER A 64 15.37 -19.45 5.08
CA SER A 64 15.01 -20.35 3.99
C SER A 64 13.96 -19.71 3.06
N GLU A 65 14.14 -19.83 1.73
CA GLU A 65 13.14 -19.36 0.76
C GLU A 65 11.75 -19.96 1.01
N LYS A 66 11.67 -21.20 1.55
CA LYS A 66 10.41 -21.88 1.86
C LYS A 66 9.71 -21.30 3.09
N GLU A 67 10.45 -20.92 4.11
CA GLU A 67 9.91 -20.30 5.32
C GLU A 67 9.45 -18.89 5.03
N ALA A 68 10.27 -18.11 4.34
CA ALA A 68 9.90 -16.77 3.87
C ALA A 68 8.64 -16.78 2.97
N THR A 69 8.37 -17.90 2.27
CA THR A 69 7.17 -18.06 1.42
C THR A 69 5.89 -18.20 2.25
N LYS A 70 5.95 -18.78 3.45
CA LYS A 70 4.76 -19.09 4.25
C LYS A 70 4.40 -17.98 5.23
N THR A 71 5.38 -17.45 5.92
CA THR A 71 5.20 -16.52 7.05
C THR A 71 5.81 -15.13 6.81
N GLY A 72 6.51 -14.94 5.67
CA GLY A 72 7.38 -13.78 5.48
C GLY A 72 8.72 -13.98 6.22
N ALA A 73 9.64 -13.05 6.03
CA ALA A 73 10.90 -13.01 6.75
C ALA A 73 10.74 -12.17 8.04
N ASP A 74 9.89 -12.66 8.96
CA ASP A 74 9.61 -11.95 10.21
C ASP A 74 10.89 -11.62 10.98
N GLY A 75 11.02 -10.36 11.43
CA GLY A 75 12.15 -9.87 12.18
C GLY A 75 13.43 -9.61 11.36
N LEU A 76 13.35 -9.70 10.03
CA LEU A 76 14.47 -9.40 9.13
C LEU A 76 14.96 -7.96 9.32
N LYS A 77 14.04 -7.01 9.49
CA LYS A 77 14.36 -5.61 9.74
C LYS A 77 15.17 -5.43 11.03
N ALA A 78 14.72 -6.01 12.14
CA ALA A 78 15.41 -5.92 13.42
C ALA A 78 16.81 -6.54 13.35
N LYS A 79 16.98 -7.67 12.66
CA LYS A 79 18.28 -8.31 12.44
C LYS A 79 19.20 -7.44 11.59
N ALA A 80 18.69 -6.84 10.51
CA ALA A 80 19.46 -5.96 9.64
C ALA A 80 19.88 -4.67 10.37
N GLU A 81 19.02 -4.11 11.20
CA GLU A 81 19.34 -2.95 12.05
C GLU A 81 20.42 -3.28 13.08
N ALA A 82 20.32 -4.44 13.73
CA ALA A 82 21.32 -4.92 14.71
C ALA A 82 22.68 -5.18 14.06
N TYR A 83 22.71 -5.70 12.84
CA TYR A 83 23.94 -5.95 12.07
C TYR A 83 24.55 -4.64 11.53
N GLY A 84 23.74 -3.63 11.30
CA GLY A 84 24.08 -2.35 10.71
C GLY A 84 23.65 -2.24 9.24
N ILE A 85 22.61 -1.47 8.99
CA ILE A 85 21.96 -1.35 7.66
C ILE A 85 22.96 -0.98 6.56
N GLU A 86 23.91 -0.09 6.82
CA GLU A 86 24.93 0.32 5.85
C GLU A 86 25.86 -0.82 5.46
N LYS A 87 26.23 -1.68 6.43
CA LYS A 87 27.05 -2.87 6.15
C LYS A 87 26.29 -3.86 5.31
N VAL A 88 25.04 -4.15 5.69
CA VAL A 88 24.17 -5.05 4.91
C VAL A 88 23.98 -4.54 3.48
N ALA A 89 23.77 -3.24 3.30
CA ALA A 89 23.64 -2.63 1.96
C ALA A 89 24.89 -2.84 1.12
N THR A 90 26.06 -2.64 1.72
CA THR A 90 27.36 -2.83 1.07
C THR A 90 27.58 -4.30 0.68
N GLU A 91 27.32 -5.24 1.59
CA GLU A 91 27.46 -6.68 1.34
C GLU A 91 26.48 -7.20 0.29
N CYS A 92 25.25 -6.68 0.27
CA CYS A 92 24.27 -7.00 -0.74
C CYS A 92 24.52 -6.31 -2.10
N GLY A 93 25.38 -5.27 -2.12
CA GLY A 93 25.70 -4.48 -3.31
C GLY A 93 24.56 -3.56 -3.76
N THR A 94 23.86 -2.94 -2.80
CA THR A 94 22.74 -2.04 -3.07
C THR A 94 22.79 -0.78 -2.19
N GLY A 95 21.95 0.21 -2.51
CA GLY A 95 21.77 1.40 -1.68
C GLY A 95 20.89 1.12 -0.47
N VAL A 96 21.10 1.88 0.62
CA VAL A 96 20.31 1.77 1.86
C VAL A 96 18.80 1.93 1.62
N PRO A 97 18.31 2.91 0.85
CA PRO A 97 16.88 3.05 0.58
C PRO A 97 16.28 1.79 -0.08
N THR A 98 16.93 1.28 -1.12
CA THR A 98 16.50 0.07 -1.83
C THR A 98 16.50 -1.16 -0.91
N LEU A 99 17.50 -1.26 -0.03
CA LEU A 99 17.56 -2.34 0.95
C LEU A 99 16.37 -2.31 1.91
N ILE A 100 16.02 -1.13 2.44
CA ILE A 100 14.88 -0.96 3.35
C ILE A 100 13.56 -1.36 2.66
N ASP A 101 13.38 -0.97 1.41
CA ASP A 101 12.20 -1.35 0.62
C ASP A 101 12.12 -2.87 0.42
N ILE A 102 13.25 -3.51 0.09
CA ILE A 102 13.32 -4.97 -0.07
C ILE A 102 13.00 -5.67 1.25
N ILE A 103 13.53 -5.21 2.37
CA ILE A 103 13.25 -5.76 3.71
C ILE A 103 11.74 -5.68 4.00
N GLY A 104 11.12 -4.52 3.79
CA GLY A 104 9.68 -4.33 4.01
C GLY A 104 8.80 -5.27 3.19
N GLU A 105 9.17 -5.50 1.93
CA GLU A 105 8.47 -6.42 1.03
C GLU A 105 8.68 -7.91 1.38
N LEU A 106 9.84 -8.26 1.95
CA LEU A 106 10.13 -9.62 2.38
C LEU A 106 9.49 -9.96 3.74
N GLU A 107 9.36 -9.01 4.64
CA GLU A 107 8.67 -9.22 5.92
C GLU A 107 7.16 -9.46 5.72
N LYS A 108 6.56 -8.76 4.77
CA LYS A 108 5.12 -8.85 4.50
C LYS A 108 4.84 -9.13 3.01
N PRO A 109 5.16 -10.33 2.51
CA PRO A 109 4.91 -10.68 1.12
C PRO A 109 3.41 -10.63 0.81
N GLY A 110 3.06 -10.02 -0.31
CA GLY A 110 1.66 -9.91 -0.74
C GLY A 110 0.85 -8.79 -0.07
N ARG A 111 1.48 -7.95 0.77
CA ARG A 111 0.82 -6.78 1.36
C ARG A 111 0.26 -5.86 0.28
N ASP A 112 -1.00 -5.52 0.37
CA ASP A 112 -1.60 -4.45 -0.44
C ASP A 112 -1.51 -3.13 0.34
N ILE A 113 -0.77 -2.17 -0.20
CA ILE A 113 -0.62 -0.83 0.41
C ILE A 113 -1.99 -0.16 0.61
N ARG A 114 -2.98 -0.53 -0.19
CA ARG A 114 -4.36 -0.01 -0.08
C ARG A 114 -5.08 -0.46 1.19
N ASP A 115 -4.68 -1.58 1.78
CA ASP A 115 -5.26 -2.07 3.05
C ASP A 115 -4.91 -1.16 4.23
N GLU A 116 -3.85 -0.34 4.11
CA GLU A 116 -3.43 0.62 5.13
C GLU A 116 -4.07 2.01 4.93
N LEU A 117 -4.68 2.25 3.78
CA LEU A 117 -5.40 3.49 3.54
C LEU A 117 -6.73 3.47 4.33
N PRO A 118 -7.17 4.61 4.86
CA PRO A 118 -8.48 4.69 5.48
C PRO A 118 -9.54 4.27 4.46
N LYS A 119 -10.36 3.29 4.84
CA LYS A 119 -11.44 2.82 3.98
C LYS A 119 -12.35 3.99 3.63
N PRO A 120 -12.70 4.17 2.35
CA PRO A 120 -13.64 5.21 1.98
C PRO A 120 -14.96 4.98 2.71
N MET A 121 -15.49 6.02 3.31
CA MET A 121 -16.80 5.96 3.96
C MET A 121 -17.88 5.95 2.86
N LEU A 122 -18.16 4.77 2.34
CA LEU A 122 -19.26 4.58 1.39
C LEU A 122 -20.55 4.55 2.19
N ARG A 123 -21.35 5.62 2.10
CA ARG A 123 -22.71 5.65 2.59
C ARG A 123 -23.66 5.38 1.43
N THR A 124 -24.53 4.43 1.61
CA THR A 124 -25.58 4.07 0.65
C THR A 124 -26.94 4.66 1.03
N ASP A 125 -27.05 5.18 2.24
CA ASP A 125 -28.28 5.69 2.84
C ASP A 125 -28.53 7.19 2.59
N VAL A 126 -27.49 7.94 2.18
CA VAL A 126 -27.60 9.36 1.80
C VAL A 126 -26.82 9.57 0.52
N MET A 127 -27.51 9.59 -0.61
CA MET A 127 -26.91 9.77 -1.92
C MET A 127 -27.20 11.16 -2.54
N ASP A 128 -28.27 11.84 -2.08
CA ASP A 128 -28.67 13.15 -2.60
C ASP A 128 -29.07 14.08 -1.44
N MET A 129 -29.04 15.40 -1.72
CA MET A 129 -29.49 16.44 -0.78
C MET A 129 -30.92 16.23 -0.30
N ASN A 130 -31.80 15.64 -1.12
CA ASN A 130 -33.19 15.36 -0.79
C ASN A 130 -33.36 14.27 0.29
N ASP A 131 -32.33 13.47 0.53
CA ASP A 131 -32.33 12.40 1.53
C ASP A 131 -32.03 12.94 2.94
N LEU A 132 -31.53 14.19 3.03
CA LEU A 132 -31.18 14.85 4.26
C LEU A 132 -32.43 15.28 5.02
N LYS A 133 -32.53 14.89 6.29
CA LYS A 133 -33.64 15.26 7.20
C LYS A 133 -33.09 15.92 8.45
N GLU A 134 -33.86 16.87 8.99
CA GLU A 134 -33.53 17.48 10.28
C GLU A 134 -33.38 16.43 11.39
N GLY A 135 -32.33 16.55 12.20
CA GLY A 135 -32.03 15.62 13.28
C GLY A 135 -31.18 14.41 12.87
N MET A 136 -30.81 14.26 11.59
CA MET A 136 -29.86 13.22 11.18
C MET A 136 -28.48 13.46 11.76
N ILE A 137 -27.89 12.43 12.36
CA ILE A 137 -26.48 12.42 12.77
C ILE A 137 -25.65 11.86 11.62
N LEU A 138 -24.81 12.69 11.05
CA LEU A 138 -23.94 12.33 9.93
C LEU A 138 -22.48 12.42 10.36
N THR A 139 -21.65 11.53 9.82
CA THR A 139 -20.19 11.63 9.93
C THR A 139 -19.68 12.23 8.64
N GLY A 140 -18.86 13.26 8.71
CA GLY A 140 -18.28 13.91 7.56
C GLY A 140 -16.78 14.15 7.72
N THR A 141 -16.15 14.52 6.61
CA THR A 141 -14.73 14.90 6.59
C THR A 141 -14.62 16.41 6.45
N VAL A 142 -13.85 17.04 7.34
CA VAL A 142 -13.58 18.48 7.25
C VAL A 142 -12.74 18.75 6.00
N ARG A 143 -13.28 19.56 5.08
CA ARG A 143 -12.59 19.96 3.86
C ARG A 143 -11.89 21.30 3.98
N ASN A 144 -12.55 22.27 4.60
CA ASN A 144 -12.02 23.61 4.73
C ASN A 144 -12.50 24.28 6.03
N VAL A 145 -11.61 25.06 6.64
CA VAL A 145 -11.89 25.86 7.84
C VAL A 145 -11.73 27.31 7.48
N ILE A 146 -12.77 28.10 7.74
CA ILE A 146 -12.82 29.55 7.45
C ILE A 146 -13.28 30.32 8.69
N ASP A 147 -13.15 31.62 8.70
CA ASP A 147 -13.40 32.47 9.88
C ASP A 147 -14.81 32.35 10.45
N PHE A 148 -15.80 32.05 9.63
CA PHE A 148 -17.19 31.97 10.04
C PHE A 148 -17.73 30.53 10.15
N GLY A 149 -16.93 29.51 9.87
CA GLY A 149 -17.38 28.12 9.99
C GLY A 149 -16.47 27.09 9.34
N VAL A 150 -16.97 25.88 9.23
CA VAL A 150 -16.25 24.71 8.73
C VAL A 150 -17.05 24.06 7.61
N PHE A 151 -16.43 23.82 6.47
CA PHE A 151 -17.01 23.02 5.41
C PHE A 151 -16.70 21.53 5.63
N VAL A 152 -17.77 20.73 5.63
CA VAL A 152 -17.71 19.31 5.91
C VAL A 152 -18.32 18.53 4.74
N ASP A 153 -17.53 17.65 4.16
CA ASP A 153 -18.01 16.70 3.16
C ASP A 153 -18.78 15.58 3.87
N ILE A 154 -20.06 15.50 3.58
CA ILE A 154 -20.98 14.51 4.13
C ILE A 154 -21.39 13.45 3.12
N ALA A 155 -20.60 13.32 2.02
CA ALA A 155 -20.80 12.39 0.91
C ALA A 155 -22.05 12.64 0.05
N VAL A 156 -22.53 13.89 -0.01
CA VAL A 156 -23.47 14.38 -1.01
C VAL A 156 -22.76 15.33 -1.97
N HIS A 157 -23.41 15.71 -3.07
CA HIS A 157 -22.81 16.57 -4.09
C HIS A 157 -22.35 17.96 -3.60
N GLN A 158 -22.77 18.37 -2.41
CA GLN A 158 -22.47 19.67 -1.83
C GLN A 158 -21.96 19.53 -0.41
N ASP A 159 -20.90 20.28 -0.06
CA ASP A 159 -20.36 20.29 1.29
C ASP A 159 -21.34 21.00 2.25
N GLY A 160 -21.50 20.45 3.44
CA GLY A 160 -22.28 21.08 4.50
C GLY A 160 -21.46 22.19 5.19
N LEU A 161 -22.09 23.30 5.52
CA LEU A 161 -21.48 24.36 6.32
C LEU A 161 -21.91 24.24 7.80
N VAL A 162 -20.95 24.04 8.68
CA VAL A 162 -21.14 24.17 10.12
C VAL A 162 -20.71 25.58 10.52
N HIS A 163 -21.70 26.45 10.85
CA HIS A 163 -21.41 27.81 11.28
C HIS A 163 -20.66 27.85 12.62
N ILE A 164 -19.81 28.85 12.84
CA ILE A 164 -18.95 28.96 14.04
C ILE A 164 -19.75 28.87 15.35
N SER A 165 -20.97 29.40 15.38
CA SER A 165 -21.85 29.33 16.55
C SER A 165 -22.35 27.91 16.89
N GLN A 166 -22.18 26.95 15.99
CA GLN A 166 -22.68 25.57 16.14
C GLN A 166 -21.54 24.54 16.30
N ILE A 167 -20.28 24.97 16.25
CA ILE A 167 -19.12 24.08 16.36
C ILE A 167 -18.94 23.59 17.81
N ALA A 168 -19.20 24.45 18.80
CA ALA A 168 -19.05 24.10 20.21
C ALA A 168 -20.08 24.81 21.08
N HIS A 169 -20.29 24.27 22.30
CA HIS A 169 -21.13 24.89 23.30
C HIS A 169 -20.56 26.18 23.94
N LYS A 170 -19.30 26.50 23.64
CA LYS A 170 -18.63 27.73 24.08
C LYS A 170 -18.40 28.65 22.89
N HIS A 171 -18.43 29.95 23.12
CA HIS A 171 -18.10 30.93 22.09
C HIS A 171 -16.63 30.77 21.67
N ILE A 172 -16.42 30.45 20.41
CA ILE A 172 -15.10 30.27 19.79
C ILE A 172 -14.85 31.49 18.90
N GLY A 173 -13.70 32.16 19.06
CA GLY A 173 -13.34 33.32 18.25
C GLY A 173 -12.86 32.97 16.85
N THR A 174 -12.24 31.77 16.69
CA THR A 174 -11.78 31.21 15.41
C THR A 174 -12.02 29.72 15.40
N PRO A 175 -12.47 29.10 14.29
CA PRO A 175 -12.72 27.67 14.16
C PRO A 175 -11.46 26.80 14.15
N ALA A 176 -10.26 27.40 14.04
CA ALA A 176 -8.97 26.71 13.95
C ALA A 176 -8.35 26.46 15.34
#